data_f43b9fda4b8e7c8938f4b6bb74d00d73
#
_entry.id   f43b9fda4b8e7c8938f4b6bb74d00d73
#
_cell.length_a   1.000
_cell.length_b   1.000
_cell.length_c   1.000
_cell.angle_alpha   90.00
_cell.angle_beta   90.00
_cell.angle_gamma   90.00
#
_symmetry.space_group_name_H-M   'P 1'
#
loop_
_entity.id
_entity.type
_entity.pdbx_description
1 polymer ?
#
loop_
_entity_poly.entity_id
_entity_poly.type
_entity_poly.pdbx_seq_one_letter_code
_entity_poly.pdbx_strand_id
1 'polypeptide(L)'
;MIRAALSVAFVALLAACDGGGDPVQQALRDTSAANHAAAARTTAETQSAGHTGHDKAGVTPGDQAFAASEAEMHEKMAAASGQTVDQAYVAKMIAHHQGAVAMAEVALRDSRDPEIRRMAQSVVDDQTREIAEMKAWAPTAAPAN
;
A
#
# COMPACT_ATOMS: atom_id res chain seq x y z
N MET A 1 19.36 68.68 -37.46
CA MET A 1 18.99 68.23 -36.15
C MET A 1 18.04 67.01 -36.31
N ILE A 2 18.61 65.79 -36.28
CA ILE A 2 17.85 64.57 -36.52
C ILE A 2 17.96 63.73 -35.21
N ARG A 3 16.84 63.58 -34.54
CA ARG A 3 16.73 62.74 -33.34
C ARG A 3 16.39 61.32 -33.76
N ALA A 4 17.33 60.38 -33.60
CA ALA A 4 17.11 58.99 -33.80
C ALA A 4 16.50 58.44 -32.53
N ALA A 5 15.28 57.89 -32.63
CA ALA A 5 14.63 57.14 -31.55
C ALA A 5 15.08 55.68 -31.61
N LEU A 6 15.74 55.22 -30.55
CA LEU A 6 16.15 53.81 -30.36
C LEU A 6 15.01 53.08 -29.71
N SER A 7 14.30 52.23 -30.47
CA SER A 7 13.29 51.32 -29.93
C SER A 7 13.99 50.07 -29.39
N VAL A 8 14.01 49.90 -28.07
CA VAL A 8 14.46 48.66 -27.40
C VAL A 8 13.28 47.70 -27.40
N ALA A 9 13.36 46.66 -28.20
CA ALA A 9 12.43 45.56 -28.16
C ALA A 9 12.79 44.64 -26.96
N PHE A 10 11.94 44.65 -25.96
CA PHE A 10 12.04 43.76 -24.80
C PHE A 10 11.43 42.39 -25.18
N VAL A 11 12.26 41.43 -25.55
CA VAL A 11 11.84 40.05 -25.76
C VAL A 11 11.71 39.41 -24.39
N ALA A 12 10.48 39.26 -23.90
CA ALA A 12 10.18 38.48 -22.75
C ALA A 12 10.36 36.99 -23.11
N LEU A 13 11.45 36.36 -22.63
CA LEU A 13 11.58 34.91 -22.59
C LEU A 13 10.60 34.42 -21.54
N LEU A 14 9.46 33.92 -21.95
CA LEU A 14 8.62 33.04 -21.15
C LEU A 14 9.36 31.69 -21.07
N ALA A 15 10.13 31.49 -20.02
CA ALA A 15 10.59 30.18 -19.64
C ALA A 15 9.33 29.35 -19.33
N ALA A 16 8.96 28.47 -20.23
CA ALA A 16 8.02 27.39 -19.96
C ALA A 16 8.65 26.56 -18.84
N CYS A 17 8.09 26.65 -17.60
CA CYS A 17 8.28 25.66 -16.59
C CYS A 17 7.63 24.39 -17.14
N ASP A 18 8.44 23.60 -17.81
CA ASP A 18 8.10 22.22 -18.13
C ASP A 18 7.92 21.53 -16.78
N GLY A 19 6.67 21.20 -16.47
CA GLY A 19 6.27 20.56 -15.22
C GLY A 19 6.90 19.18 -15.16
N GLY A 20 8.15 19.12 -14.74
CA GLY A 20 8.81 17.89 -14.33
C GLY A 20 7.96 17.28 -13.23
N GLY A 21 7.18 16.24 -13.55
CA GLY A 21 6.37 15.54 -12.57
C GLY A 21 7.26 15.09 -11.42
N ASP A 22 6.73 15.22 -10.21
CA ASP A 22 7.39 14.79 -8.98
C ASP A 22 8.04 13.42 -9.20
N PRO A 23 9.37 13.28 -9.00
CA PRO A 23 10.09 12.02 -9.22
C PRO A 23 9.49 10.84 -8.46
N VAL A 24 8.88 11.10 -7.31
CA VAL A 24 8.19 10.08 -6.51
C VAL A 24 6.91 9.62 -7.23
N GLN A 25 6.14 10.54 -7.78
CA GLN A 25 4.94 10.19 -8.55
C GLN A 25 5.29 9.45 -9.84
N GLN A 26 6.39 9.81 -10.48
CA GLN A 26 6.85 9.11 -11.67
C GLN A 26 7.30 7.69 -11.33
N ALA A 27 8.09 7.50 -10.27
CA ALA A 27 8.49 6.19 -9.79
C ALA A 27 7.30 5.30 -9.40
N LEU A 28 6.26 5.89 -8.78
CA LEU A 28 5.03 5.16 -8.45
C LEU A 28 4.25 4.75 -9.70
N ARG A 29 4.17 5.60 -10.72
CA ARG A 29 3.53 5.26 -12.01
C ARG A 29 4.29 4.16 -12.73
N ASP A 30 5.62 4.24 -12.77
CA ASP A 30 6.48 3.25 -13.42
C ASP A 30 6.39 1.89 -12.73
N THR A 31 6.37 1.88 -11.38
CA THR A 31 6.17 0.67 -10.59
C THR A 31 4.77 0.09 -10.81
N SER A 32 3.74 0.93 -10.85
CA SER A 32 2.37 0.51 -11.13
C SER A 32 2.25 -0.08 -12.53
N ALA A 33 2.82 0.58 -13.55
CA ALA A 33 2.83 0.08 -14.92
C ALA A 33 3.58 -1.26 -15.05
N ALA A 34 4.72 -1.41 -14.35
CA ALA A 34 5.46 -2.66 -14.30
C ALA A 34 4.66 -3.79 -13.65
N ASN A 35 3.96 -3.51 -12.56
CA ASN A 35 3.09 -4.47 -11.88
C ASN A 35 1.88 -4.85 -12.75
N HIS A 36 1.26 -3.90 -13.46
CA HIS A 36 0.19 -4.20 -14.40
C HIS A 36 0.68 -5.03 -15.59
N ALA A 37 1.87 -4.74 -16.13
CA ALA A 37 2.45 -5.53 -17.20
C ALA A 37 2.86 -6.94 -16.75
N ALA A 38 3.28 -7.12 -15.50
CA ALA A 38 3.55 -8.42 -14.91
C ALA A 38 2.23 -9.21 -14.70
N ALA A 39 1.19 -8.57 -14.16
CA ALA A 39 -0.12 -9.16 -13.98
C ALA A 39 -0.76 -9.57 -15.33
N ALA A 40 -0.62 -8.76 -16.39
CA ALA A 40 -1.13 -9.08 -17.71
C ALA A 40 -0.42 -10.27 -18.36
N ARG A 41 0.86 -10.47 -18.09
CA ARG A 41 1.60 -11.67 -18.54
C ARG A 41 1.15 -12.92 -17.79
N THR A 42 0.92 -12.80 -16.49
CA THR A 42 0.42 -13.89 -15.65
C THR A 42 -1.01 -14.30 -16.06
N THR A 43 -1.86 -13.33 -16.40
CA THR A 43 -3.24 -13.62 -16.87
C THR A 43 -3.27 -14.27 -18.25
N ALA A 44 -2.33 -13.98 -19.15
CA ALA A 44 -2.24 -14.64 -20.45
C ALA A 44 -1.80 -16.12 -20.32
N GLU A 45 -0.98 -16.44 -19.33
CA GLU A 45 -0.55 -17.82 -19.05
C GLU A 45 -1.56 -18.58 -18.17
N THR A 46 -2.41 -17.88 -17.39
CA THR A 46 -3.32 -18.49 -16.40
C THR A 46 -4.75 -18.69 -16.92
N GLN A 47 -5.09 -18.24 -18.13
CA GLN A 47 -6.42 -18.54 -18.73
C GLN A 47 -6.63 -20.03 -19.06
N SER A 48 -5.64 -20.89 -18.81
CA SER A 48 -5.76 -22.35 -18.93
C SER A 48 -5.81 -23.10 -17.58
N ALA A 49 -5.72 -22.41 -16.45
CA ALA A 49 -5.82 -23.07 -15.14
C ALA A 49 -6.75 -22.28 -14.23
N GLY A 50 -7.90 -22.87 -13.92
CA GLY A 50 -8.88 -22.31 -13.00
C GLY A 50 -8.25 -21.98 -11.64
N HIS A 51 -8.77 -20.93 -11.01
CA HIS A 51 -8.43 -20.48 -9.65
C HIS A 51 -8.86 -21.53 -8.60
N THR A 52 -8.18 -22.65 -8.58
CA THR A 52 -8.26 -23.65 -7.51
C THR A 52 -6.86 -24.13 -7.21
N GLY A 53 -6.33 -23.63 -6.14
CA GLY A 53 -5.13 -24.25 -5.57
C GLY A 53 -3.91 -23.39 -5.69
N HIS A 54 -3.48 -22.83 -4.56
CA HIS A 54 -2.08 -22.88 -4.22
C HIS A 54 -1.64 -24.33 -4.40
N ASP A 55 -1.19 -24.67 -5.62
CA ASP A 55 -0.60 -25.96 -5.90
C ASP A 55 0.52 -26.16 -4.90
N LYS A 56 0.43 -27.23 -4.17
CA LYS A 56 1.31 -27.78 -3.15
C LYS A 56 2.75 -27.99 -3.69
N ALA A 57 3.45 -26.94 -3.99
CA ALA A 57 4.88 -26.87 -3.74
C ALA A 57 5.00 -27.04 -2.24
N GLY A 58 5.57 -28.15 -1.78
CA GLY A 58 5.44 -28.63 -0.40
C GLY A 58 5.57 -27.47 0.59
N VAL A 59 4.53 -27.29 1.42
CA VAL A 59 4.45 -26.21 2.40
C VAL A 59 5.73 -26.26 3.23
N THR A 60 6.54 -25.21 3.14
CA THR A 60 7.79 -25.15 3.88
C THR A 60 7.54 -24.97 5.37
N PRO A 61 8.46 -25.33 6.27
CA PRO A 61 8.30 -25.03 7.69
C PRO A 61 8.08 -23.55 7.99
N GLY A 62 8.66 -22.65 7.16
CA GLY A 62 8.42 -21.21 7.25
C GLY A 62 6.97 -20.86 6.93
N ASP A 63 6.43 -21.37 5.82
CA ASP A 63 5.03 -21.12 5.44
C ASP A 63 4.06 -21.67 6.49
N GLN A 64 4.35 -22.85 7.05
CA GLN A 64 3.54 -23.43 8.12
C GLN A 64 3.49 -22.56 9.39
N ALA A 65 4.60 -21.89 9.73
CA ALA A 65 4.65 -21.03 10.90
C ALA A 65 3.67 -19.83 10.79
N PHE A 66 3.43 -19.33 9.58
CA PHE A 66 2.56 -18.18 9.32
C PHE A 66 1.11 -18.55 8.98
N ALA A 67 0.84 -19.79 8.57
CA ALA A 67 -0.46 -20.22 8.05
C ALA A 67 -1.65 -19.87 8.95
N ALA A 68 -1.50 -19.98 10.26
CA ALA A 68 -2.57 -19.67 11.20
C ALA A 68 -2.87 -18.17 11.27
N SER A 69 -1.85 -17.32 11.32
CA SER A 69 -2.01 -15.86 11.36
C SER A 69 -2.56 -15.31 10.04
N GLU A 70 -2.17 -15.89 8.92
CA GLU A 70 -2.70 -15.54 7.59
C GLU A 70 -4.19 -15.91 7.47
N ALA A 71 -4.58 -17.13 7.89
CA ALA A 71 -5.96 -17.57 7.88
C ALA A 71 -6.85 -16.68 8.75
N GLU A 72 -6.41 -16.36 9.96
CA GLU A 72 -7.13 -15.46 10.87
C GLU A 72 -7.27 -14.05 10.31
N MET A 73 -6.22 -13.51 9.69
CA MET A 73 -6.26 -12.21 9.02
C MET A 73 -7.31 -12.20 7.91
N HIS A 74 -7.32 -13.21 7.05
CA HIS A 74 -8.29 -13.32 5.95
C HIS A 74 -9.73 -13.41 6.48
N GLU A 75 -9.97 -14.17 7.53
CA GLU A 75 -11.29 -14.28 8.16
C GLU A 75 -11.75 -12.93 8.72
N LYS A 76 -10.90 -12.25 9.49
CA LYS A 76 -11.20 -10.92 10.04
C LYS A 76 -11.43 -9.87 8.96
N MET A 77 -10.63 -9.88 7.88
CA MET A 77 -10.79 -8.99 6.74
C MET A 77 -12.13 -9.23 6.01
N ALA A 78 -12.53 -10.49 5.85
CA ALA A 78 -13.80 -10.84 5.23
C ALA A 78 -15.01 -10.43 6.08
N ALA A 79 -14.91 -10.56 7.40
CA ALA A 79 -15.94 -10.15 8.35
C ALA A 79 -16.03 -8.62 8.52
N ALA A 80 -14.95 -7.88 8.28
CA ALA A 80 -14.90 -6.44 8.46
C ALA A 80 -15.77 -5.72 7.43
N SER A 81 -16.73 -4.90 7.91
CA SER A 81 -17.70 -4.18 7.09
C SER A 81 -18.00 -2.80 7.66
N GLY A 82 -18.65 -1.95 6.87
CA GLY A 82 -19.13 -0.62 7.28
C GLY A 82 -20.23 -0.13 6.34
N GLN A 83 -21.09 0.75 6.83
CA GLN A 83 -22.18 1.33 6.05
C GLN A 83 -21.70 2.40 5.05
N THR A 84 -20.57 3.03 5.34
CA THR A 84 -19.90 3.99 4.44
C THR A 84 -18.55 3.47 4.01
N VAL A 85 -17.97 4.06 2.96
CA VAL A 85 -16.61 3.74 2.51
C VAL A 85 -15.61 3.95 3.65
N ASP A 86 -15.74 5.04 4.39
CA ASP A 86 -14.83 5.37 5.49
C ASP A 86 -14.91 4.34 6.62
N GLN A 87 -16.12 3.97 7.02
CA GLN A 87 -16.34 2.93 8.03
C GLN A 87 -15.79 1.57 7.58
N ALA A 88 -16.06 1.19 6.34
CA ALA A 88 -15.56 -0.05 5.77
C ALA A 88 -14.02 -0.05 5.67
N TYR A 89 -13.43 1.08 5.29
CA TYR A 89 -11.98 1.26 5.24
C TYR A 89 -11.35 1.06 6.62
N VAL A 90 -11.83 1.80 7.63
CA VAL A 90 -11.29 1.70 8.99
C VAL A 90 -11.45 0.28 9.56
N ALA A 91 -12.62 -0.35 9.39
CA ALA A 91 -12.84 -1.71 9.86
C ALA A 91 -11.87 -2.71 9.22
N LYS A 92 -11.69 -2.62 7.90
CA LYS A 92 -10.78 -3.50 7.15
C LYS A 92 -9.32 -3.25 7.48
N MET A 93 -8.92 -1.98 7.65
CA MET A 93 -7.55 -1.64 8.02
C MET A 93 -7.20 -2.11 9.44
N ILE A 94 -8.12 -2.00 10.40
CA ILE A 94 -7.93 -2.58 11.74
C ILE A 94 -7.69 -4.10 11.64
N ALA A 95 -8.52 -4.81 10.88
CA ALA A 95 -8.36 -6.26 10.71
C ALA A 95 -7.02 -6.63 10.04
N HIS A 96 -6.61 -5.88 9.02
CA HIS A 96 -5.34 -6.05 8.33
C HIS A 96 -4.15 -5.84 9.28
N HIS A 97 -4.17 -4.74 10.04
CA HIS A 97 -3.10 -4.41 11.00
C HIS A 97 -3.00 -5.45 12.12
N GLN A 98 -4.13 -5.96 12.61
CA GLN A 98 -4.12 -7.06 13.57
C GLN A 98 -3.46 -8.32 13.00
N GLY A 99 -3.69 -8.62 11.72
CA GLY A 99 -3.01 -9.71 11.02
C GLY A 99 -1.50 -9.48 10.91
N ALA A 100 -1.08 -8.26 10.57
CA ALA A 100 0.33 -7.90 10.51
C ALA A 100 1.05 -8.04 11.86
N VAL A 101 0.38 -7.62 12.97
CA VAL A 101 0.89 -7.83 14.33
C VAL A 101 1.04 -9.32 14.62
N ALA A 102 0.03 -10.14 14.33
CA ALA A 102 0.09 -11.58 14.56
C ALA A 102 1.23 -12.26 13.77
N MET A 103 1.46 -11.85 12.51
CA MET A 103 2.59 -12.35 11.73
C MET A 103 3.94 -11.88 12.32
N ALA A 104 4.04 -10.63 12.77
CA ALA A 104 5.26 -10.13 13.41
C ALA A 104 5.57 -10.88 14.72
N GLU A 105 4.55 -11.25 15.49
CA GLU A 105 4.70 -12.07 16.71
C GLU A 105 5.25 -13.48 16.39
N VAL A 106 4.82 -14.08 15.26
CA VAL A 106 5.42 -15.35 14.78
C VAL A 106 6.91 -15.16 14.50
N ALA A 107 7.29 -14.09 13.79
CA ALA A 107 8.69 -13.81 13.52
C ALA A 107 9.50 -13.53 14.80
N LEU A 108 8.91 -12.83 15.78
CA LEU A 108 9.55 -12.62 17.09
C LEU A 108 9.74 -13.91 17.88
N ARG A 109 8.82 -14.85 17.78
CA ARG A 109 8.90 -16.13 18.48
C ARG A 109 9.93 -17.07 17.84
N ASP A 110 9.91 -17.18 16.51
CA ASP A 110 10.57 -18.28 15.79
C ASP A 110 11.89 -17.87 15.11
N SER A 111 12.05 -16.59 14.73
CA SER A 111 13.29 -16.12 14.12
C SER A 111 14.42 -15.97 15.15
N ARG A 112 15.63 -16.34 14.72
CA ARG A 112 16.88 -16.11 15.46
C ARG A 112 17.72 -14.99 14.87
N ASP A 113 17.31 -14.47 13.73
CA ASP A 113 17.97 -13.35 13.09
C ASP A 113 17.64 -12.05 13.83
N PRO A 114 18.64 -11.32 14.35
CA PRO A 114 18.40 -10.11 15.12
C PRO A 114 17.78 -8.98 14.29
N GLU A 115 18.06 -8.93 13.00
CA GLU A 115 17.50 -7.91 12.12
C GLU A 115 16.02 -8.18 11.82
N ILE A 116 15.65 -9.43 11.53
CA ILE A 116 14.25 -9.83 11.38
C ILE A 116 13.48 -9.54 12.67
N ARG A 117 14.03 -9.88 13.84
CA ARG A 117 13.39 -9.60 15.12
C ARG A 117 13.20 -8.11 15.36
N ARG A 118 14.20 -7.29 15.02
CA ARG A 118 14.10 -5.82 15.11
C ARG A 118 12.98 -5.28 14.21
N MET A 119 12.92 -5.72 12.95
CA MET A 119 11.86 -5.33 12.02
C MET A 119 10.48 -5.76 12.52
N ALA A 120 10.34 -7.00 12.99
CA ALA A 120 9.09 -7.51 13.53
C ALA A 120 8.62 -6.71 14.77
N GLN A 121 9.54 -6.33 15.66
CA GLN A 121 9.19 -5.48 16.80
C GLN A 121 8.68 -4.11 16.35
N SER A 122 9.33 -3.49 15.37
CA SER A 122 8.86 -2.21 14.81
C SER A 122 7.44 -2.34 14.23
N VAL A 123 7.14 -3.44 13.54
CA VAL A 123 5.78 -3.70 13.03
C VAL A 123 4.78 -3.79 14.18
N VAL A 124 5.08 -4.53 15.26
CA VAL A 124 4.17 -4.63 16.42
C VAL A 124 3.89 -3.25 17.02
N ASP A 125 4.94 -2.45 17.24
CA ASP A 125 4.81 -1.14 17.88
C ASP A 125 4.00 -0.15 17.01
N ASP A 126 4.35 -0.05 15.73
CA ASP A 126 3.72 0.87 14.79
C ASP A 126 2.27 0.48 14.49
N GLN A 127 2.02 -0.78 14.18
CA GLN A 127 0.67 -1.26 13.86
C GLN A 127 -0.27 -1.19 15.06
N THR A 128 0.23 -1.44 16.28
CA THR A 128 -0.57 -1.29 17.50
C THR A 128 -0.98 0.15 17.73
N ARG A 129 -0.08 1.11 17.50
CA ARG A 129 -0.39 2.54 17.57
C ARG A 129 -1.45 2.93 16.54
N GLU A 130 -1.29 2.52 15.28
CA GLU A 130 -2.22 2.82 14.21
C GLU A 130 -3.60 2.20 14.43
N ILE A 131 -3.68 0.97 14.98
CA ILE A 131 -4.93 0.36 15.41
C ILE A 131 -5.63 1.24 16.46
N ALA A 132 -4.89 1.77 17.43
CA ALA A 132 -5.46 2.64 18.46
C ALA A 132 -5.99 3.94 17.86
N GLU A 133 -5.28 4.55 16.93
CA GLU A 133 -5.71 5.75 16.20
C GLU A 133 -6.99 5.48 15.38
N MET A 134 -7.02 4.39 14.62
CA MET A 134 -8.22 3.99 13.85
C MET A 134 -9.43 3.68 14.74
N LYS A 135 -9.22 3.06 15.90
CA LYS A 135 -10.32 2.82 16.87
C LYS A 135 -10.83 4.09 17.52
N ALA A 136 -9.99 5.12 17.65
CA ALA A 136 -10.37 6.43 18.16
C ALA A 136 -11.10 7.29 17.10
N TRP A 137 -11.02 6.91 15.82
CA TRP A 137 -11.69 7.64 14.76
C TRP A 137 -13.21 7.56 14.92
N ALA A 138 -13.85 8.72 14.90
CA ALA A 138 -15.30 8.84 14.89
C ALA A 138 -15.73 9.39 13.52
N PRO A 139 -16.69 8.75 12.82
CA PRO A 139 -17.19 9.29 11.57
C PRO A 139 -17.79 10.66 11.78
N THR A 140 -17.33 11.65 11.02
CA THR A 140 -18.02 12.94 10.94
C THR A 140 -19.44 12.67 10.41
N ALA A 141 -20.46 13.24 11.04
CA ALA A 141 -21.82 13.12 10.56
C ALA A 141 -21.84 13.52 9.08
N ALA A 142 -22.40 12.66 8.23
CA ALA A 142 -22.57 13.00 6.82
C ALA A 142 -23.35 14.33 6.74
N PRO A 143 -22.96 15.27 5.85
CA PRO A 143 -23.77 16.48 5.66
C PRO A 143 -25.20 16.06 5.36
N ALA A 144 -26.14 16.61 6.08
CA ALA A 144 -27.56 16.37 5.84
C ALA A 144 -27.87 16.83 4.40
N ASN A 145 -28.33 15.92 3.56
CA ASN A 145 -28.80 16.22 2.19
C ASN A 145 -30.09 17.03 2.27
#